data_8ddc35c31aac7d5614c994b4f5f2257f
#
_entry.id   8ddc35c31aac7d5614c994b4f5f2257f
#
_cell.length_a   1.000
_cell.length_b   1.000
_cell.length_c   1.000
_cell.angle_alpha   90.00
_cell.angle_beta   90.00
_cell.angle_gamma   90.00
#
_symmetry.space_group_name_H-M   'P 1'
#
loop_
_entity.id
_entity.type
_entity.pdbx_description
1 polymer ?
#
loop_
_entity_poly.entity_id
_entity_poly.type
_entity_poly.pdbx_seq_one_letter_code
_entity_poly.pdbx_strand_id
1 'polypeptide(L)'
;MVGCRLGGIGKCRVRHRCGTVDDEVPEVVVMTEVLLAVGTRKGLFIGRRRGGTWEFDDGPRFNAQAVHAVAIDTRGDTPRLLAGGDSSHWGPSVFHSDDLGRTWSEPAQPAVKFPMDTGASLERVWQLHPAAAEPDVVYAGTEPAALYRSEDRGESFTLVRPLWEHPTRSRWVPGGGGEGLHTVLTDARDPRAVTVAVSTAGVFRTTDGGESWAPSNSGVSAAFLPDPDPEFGQCVHKVARDADDPDRLYLQNHWGVYRSDDAGAHWTDIGEGLPATFGFAVAAHPHRGGTAYVFPINADSDRVPADHRCRVFRTPDAGKSWEPLSQGLPQDDHYGTVLRDALCTDDAEPAGVYFGNRNGEVFASADDGDTWEQLASHLPDVLCVRAAVVG
;
A
#
# COMPACT_ATOMS: atom_id res chain seq x y z
N MET A 1 40.81 -0.62 -11.43
CA MET A 1 40.06 0.04 -10.35
C MET A 1 39.71 1.43 -10.83
N VAL A 2 38.49 1.62 -11.22
CA VAL A 2 37.95 2.94 -11.61
C VAL A 2 36.69 3.15 -10.75
N GLY A 3 36.79 4.07 -9.80
CA GLY A 3 35.68 4.49 -8.96
C GLY A 3 34.77 5.44 -9.72
N CYS A 4 33.54 5.09 -9.89
CA CYS A 4 32.50 5.98 -10.40
C CYS A 4 31.86 6.70 -9.20
N ARG A 5 31.95 8.02 -9.13
CA ARG A 5 31.15 8.85 -8.22
C ARG A 5 29.89 9.23 -8.96
N LEU A 6 28.75 8.85 -8.42
CA LEU A 6 27.44 9.33 -8.84
C LEU A 6 27.23 10.74 -8.31
N GLY A 7 27.06 11.67 -9.18
CA GLY A 7 26.59 13.02 -8.91
C GLY A 7 25.79 13.51 -10.10
N GLY A 8 24.56 13.83 -9.87
CA GLY A 8 23.47 14.43 -10.64
C GLY A 8 23.58 14.43 -12.15
N ILE A 9 22.58 13.85 -12.82
CA ILE A 9 22.36 13.89 -14.29
C ILE A 9 23.66 13.64 -15.08
N GLY A 10 24.22 12.43 -14.98
CA GLY A 10 25.50 12.06 -15.55
C GLY A 10 25.38 11.36 -16.90
N LYS A 11 25.84 12.03 -17.95
CA LYS A 11 26.05 11.43 -19.28
C LYS A 11 27.19 10.43 -19.22
N CYS A 12 26.94 9.16 -19.45
CA CYS A 12 27.95 8.13 -19.55
C CYS A 12 28.47 8.07 -21.01
N ARG A 13 29.70 8.58 -21.29
CA ARG A 13 30.36 8.40 -22.56
C ARG A 13 31.28 7.19 -22.52
N VAL A 14 30.95 6.17 -23.29
CA VAL A 14 31.89 5.08 -23.59
C VAL A 14 32.69 5.47 -24.84
N ARG A 15 34.00 5.74 -24.69
CA ARG A 15 34.93 5.93 -25.84
C ARG A 15 35.56 4.60 -26.24
N HIS A 16 35.16 4.06 -27.38
CA HIS A 16 35.99 3.10 -28.12
C HIS A 16 36.82 3.86 -29.16
N ARG A 17 38.16 3.82 -29.04
CA ARG A 17 39.07 4.27 -30.10
C ARG A 17 39.26 3.13 -31.10
N CYS A 18 38.69 3.28 -32.28
CA CYS A 18 39.30 2.77 -33.52
C CYS A 18 38.64 3.48 -34.70
N GLY A 19 39.48 4.23 -35.51
CA GLY A 19 39.24 4.63 -36.89
C GLY A 19 38.01 5.52 -37.18
N THR A 20 38.26 6.82 -37.25
CA THR A 20 37.59 7.82 -38.12
C THR A 20 36.18 7.51 -38.68
N VAL A 21 35.16 7.60 -37.87
CA VAL A 21 33.82 8.16 -38.14
C VAL A 21 33.21 8.40 -36.76
N ASP A 22 32.89 9.63 -36.43
CA ASP A 22 32.07 9.97 -35.23
C ASP A 22 30.64 9.60 -35.55
N ASP A 23 30.26 8.33 -35.40
CA ASP A 23 28.86 7.91 -35.27
C ASP A 23 28.42 8.26 -33.86
N GLU A 24 27.77 9.42 -33.70
CA GLU A 24 26.99 9.73 -32.50
C GLU A 24 25.87 8.69 -32.43
N VAL A 25 26.06 7.68 -31.58
CA VAL A 25 24.96 6.78 -31.19
C VAL A 25 23.93 7.66 -30.47
N PRO A 26 22.70 7.77 -30.98
CA PRO A 26 21.70 8.58 -30.32
C PRO A 26 21.52 8.10 -28.88
N GLU A 27 21.64 9.02 -27.93
CA GLU A 27 21.38 8.77 -26.53
C GLU A 27 19.90 8.37 -26.41
N VAL A 28 19.64 7.08 -26.13
CA VAL A 28 18.27 6.62 -25.85
C VAL A 28 17.90 7.24 -24.51
N VAL A 29 17.16 8.33 -24.55
CA VAL A 29 16.51 8.89 -23.36
C VAL A 29 15.39 7.94 -23.01
N VAL A 30 15.63 7.06 -22.06
CA VAL A 30 14.55 6.28 -21.45
C VAL A 30 13.67 7.28 -20.71
N MET A 31 12.51 7.56 -21.26
CA MET A 31 11.49 8.41 -20.62
C MET A 31 10.88 7.60 -19.49
N THR A 32 11.31 7.83 -18.26
CA THR A 32 10.67 7.26 -17.07
C THR A 32 9.24 7.79 -16.97
N GLU A 33 8.31 6.88 -16.85
CA GLU A 33 6.89 7.15 -16.65
C GLU A 33 6.52 6.75 -15.22
N VAL A 34 5.74 7.57 -14.53
CA VAL A 34 5.08 7.15 -13.29
C VAL A 34 3.66 6.74 -13.63
N LEU A 35 3.29 5.54 -13.24
CA LEU A 35 1.94 5.03 -13.33
C LEU A 35 1.24 5.20 -11.98
N LEU A 36 0.03 5.78 -11.99
CA LEU A 36 -0.81 5.96 -10.82
C LEU A 36 -2.13 5.20 -11.04
N ALA A 37 -2.45 4.28 -10.16
CA ALA A 37 -3.68 3.52 -10.15
C ALA A 37 -4.55 3.94 -8.97
N VAL A 38 -5.75 4.45 -9.25
CA VAL A 38 -6.71 4.98 -8.26
C VAL A 38 -7.95 4.12 -8.25
N GLY A 39 -8.05 3.23 -7.26
CA GLY A 39 -9.23 2.40 -7.04
C GLY A 39 -10.31 3.19 -6.31
N THR A 40 -11.50 3.19 -6.87
CA THR A 40 -12.65 3.94 -6.35
C THR A 40 -13.86 3.03 -6.15
N ARG A 41 -14.91 3.58 -5.55
CA ARG A 41 -16.19 2.86 -5.41
C ARG A 41 -16.90 2.57 -6.75
N LYS A 42 -16.44 3.15 -7.85
CA LYS A 42 -17.07 2.97 -9.18
C LYS A 42 -16.06 2.67 -10.30
N GLY A 43 -14.96 2.04 -9.97
CA GLY A 43 -13.96 1.61 -10.94
C GLY A 43 -12.55 2.04 -10.61
N LEU A 44 -11.62 1.67 -11.49
CA LEU A 44 -10.20 1.96 -11.44
C LEU A 44 -9.86 3.05 -12.45
N PHE A 45 -9.25 4.14 -12.00
CA PHE A 45 -8.70 5.19 -12.85
C PHE A 45 -7.19 5.03 -12.95
N ILE A 46 -6.64 5.23 -14.15
CA ILE A 46 -5.21 5.15 -14.41
C ILE A 46 -4.71 6.53 -14.83
N GLY A 47 -3.76 7.06 -14.08
CA GLY A 47 -3.01 8.27 -14.40
C GLY A 47 -1.57 7.93 -14.81
N ARG A 48 -1.00 8.76 -15.69
CA ARG A 48 0.37 8.62 -16.20
C ARG A 48 1.08 9.94 -16.13
N ARG A 49 2.29 9.95 -15.59
CA ARG A 49 3.14 11.14 -15.57
C ARG A 49 4.29 10.96 -16.56
N ARG A 50 4.33 11.83 -17.56
CA ARG A 50 5.39 11.86 -18.58
C ARG A 50 5.93 13.27 -18.73
N GLY A 51 7.25 13.42 -18.63
CA GLY A 51 7.87 14.76 -18.76
C GLY A 51 7.33 15.78 -17.76
N GLY A 52 6.90 15.34 -16.56
CA GLY A 52 6.34 16.19 -15.51
C GLY A 52 4.84 16.48 -15.60
N THR A 53 4.14 16.02 -16.63
CA THR A 53 2.69 16.26 -16.81
C THR A 53 1.90 14.99 -16.55
N TRP A 54 0.77 15.11 -15.84
CA TRP A 54 -0.18 14.03 -15.59
C TRP A 54 -1.27 14.00 -16.64
N GLU A 55 -1.58 12.80 -17.10
CA GLU A 55 -2.73 12.50 -17.98
C GLU A 55 -3.48 11.28 -17.42
N PHE A 56 -4.80 11.37 -17.29
CA PHE A 56 -5.64 10.23 -16.95
C PHE A 56 -6.21 9.60 -18.21
N ASP A 57 -6.33 8.26 -18.21
CA ASP A 57 -7.02 7.52 -19.26
C ASP A 57 -8.50 7.94 -19.32
N ASP A 58 -9.12 7.79 -20.49
CA ASP A 58 -10.55 8.10 -20.69
C ASP A 58 -11.45 7.16 -19.86
N GLY A 59 -11.93 7.66 -18.73
CA GLY A 59 -12.87 6.97 -17.84
C GLY A 59 -12.27 5.80 -17.05
N PRO A 60 -13.05 5.22 -16.16
CA PRO A 60 -12.61 4.10 -15.33
C PRO A 60 -12.64 2.75 -16.05
N ARG A 61 -11.74 1.84 -15.64
CA ARG A 61 -11.89 0.40 -15.86
C ARG A 61 -12.85 -0.15 -14.79
N PHE A 62 -13.48 -1.28 -15.05
CA PHE A 62 -14.43 -1.93 -14.11
C PHE A 62 -15.58 -1.02 -13.69
N ASN A 63 -16.27 -0.43 -14.66
CA ASN A 63 -17.40 0.45 -14.42
C ASN A 63 -18.42 -0.14 -13.43
N ALA A 64 -18.82 0.67 -12.44
CA ALA A 64 -19.76 0.32 -11.38
C ALA A 64 -19.30 -0.79 -10.43
N GLN A 65 -18.02 -1.19 -10.46
CA GLN A 65 -17.42 -2.09 -9.48
C GLN A 65 -16.57 -1.27 -8.50
N ALA A 66 -16.61 -1.62 -7.22
CA ALA A 66 -15.70 -1.04 -6.25
C ALA A 66 -14.33 -1.72 -6.37
N VAL A 67 -13.25 -0.93 -6.41
CA VAL A 67 -11.88 -1.44 -6.47
C VAL A 67 -11.17 -1.08 -5.17
N HIS A 68 -11.01 -2.08 -4.30
CA HIS A 68 -10.43 -1.91 -2.95
C HIS A 68 -8.94 -2.23 -2.90
N ALA A 69 -8.44 -3.03 -3.82
CA ALA A 69 -7.05 -3.46 -3.87
C ALA A 69 -6.48 -3.30 -5.27
N VAL A 70 -5.29 -2.72 -5.35
CA VAL A 70 -4.49 -2.63 -6.57
C VAL A 70 -3.05 -2.96 -6.22
N ALA A 71 -2.34 -3.66 -7.12
CA ALA A 71 -0.90 -3.79 -7.09
C ALA A 71 -0.31 -3.44 -8.46
N ILE A 72 0.85 -2.80 -8.46
CA ILE A 72 1.69 -2.59 -9.65
C ILE A 72 2.95 -3.40 -9.40
N ASP A 73 3.09 -4.53 -10.07
CA ASP A 73 4.21 -5.44 -9.93
C ASP A 73 5.26 -5.13 -11.01
N THR A 74 6.36 -4.52 -10.60
CA THR A 74 7.50 -4.15 -11.47
C THR A 74 8.67 -5.12 -11.36
N ARG A 75 8.54 -6.26 -10.65
CA ARG A 75 9.64 -7.20 -10.39
C ARG A 75 10.04 -8.04 -11.60
N GLY A 76 9.13 -8.22 -12.55
CA GLY A 76 9.38 -8.94 -13.80
C GLY A 76 9.81 -8.02 -14.95
N ASP A 77 10.26 -8.63 -16.08
CA ASP A 77 10.64 -7.90 -17.30
C ASP A 77 9.48 -7.05 -17.87
N THR A 78 8.24 -7.47 -17.62
CA THR A 78 7.02 -6.75 -18.00
C THR A 78 6.23 -6.45 -16.73
N PRO A 79 5.96 -5.17 -16.44
CA PRO A 79 5.12 -4.79 -15.30
C PRO A 79 3.73 -5.39 -15.43
N ARG A 80 3.19 -5.92 -14.32
CA ARG A 80 1.83 -6.45 -14.22
C ARG A 80 1.02 -5.65 -13.21
N LEU A 81 -0.16 -5.21 -13.61
CA LEU A 81 -1.14 -4.65 -12.70
C LEU A 81 -2.11 -5.75 -12.25
N LEU A 82 -2.47 -5.72 -10.99
CA LEU A 82 -3.51 -6.55 -10.41
C LEU A 82 -4.57 -5.65 -9.76
N ALA A 83 -5.84 -5.98 -9.92
CA ALA A 83 -6.95 -5.24 -9.32
C ALA A 83 -8.00 -6.17 -8.75
N GLY A 84 -8.39 -5.93 -7.49
CA GLY A 84 -9.54 -6.58 -6.86
C GLY A 84 -10.80 -5.76 -7.11
N GLY A 85 -11.63 -6.18 -8.03
CA GLY A 85 -12.92 -5.56 -8.35
C GLY A 85 -14.07 -6.27 -7.64
N ASP A 86 -15.01 -5.50 -7.10
CA ASP A 86 -16.20 -6.01 -6.39
C ASP A 86 -17.47 -5.63 -7.17
N SER A 87 -17.97 -6.62 -7.91
CA SER A 87 -19.21 -6.48 -8.69
C SER A 87 -20.43 -6.84 -7.84
N SER A 88 -21.43 -5.97 -7.79
CA SER A 88 -22.71 -6.24 -7.12
C SER A 88 -23.50 -7.40 -7.77
N HIS A 89 -23.18 -7.81 -8.98
CA HIS A 89 -23.85 -8.88 -9.71
C HIS A 89 -23.07 -10.20 -9.70
N TRP A 90 -21.73 -10.13 -9.81
CA TRP A 90 -20.88 -11.31 -10.02
C TRP A 90 -20.03 -11.62 -8.79
N GLY A 91 -20.03 -10.73 -7.80
CA GLY A 91 -19.17 -10.83 -6.63
C GLY A 91 -17.74 -10.30 -6.89
N PRO A 92 -16.85 -10.47 -5.91
CA PRO A 92 -15.45 -10.05 -6.02
C PRO A 92 -14.66 -10.93 -6.98
N SER A 93 -13.77 -10.30 -7.77
CA SER A 93 -12.82 -11.00 -8.64
C SER A 93 -11.48 -10.28 -8.64
N VAL A 94 -10.41 -10.98 -9.08
CA VAL A 94 -9.10 -10.40 -9.34
C VAL A 94 -8.86 -10.38 -10.83
N PHE A 95 -8.49 -9.22 -11.33
CA PHE A 95 -8.16 -8.96 -12.73
C PHE A 95 -6.67 -8.64 -12.83
N HIS A 96 -6.08 -8.93 -14.00
CA HIS A 96 -4.70 -8.54 -14.28
C HIS A 96 -4.56 -7.86 -15.64
N SER A 97 -3.48 -7.08 -15.78
CA SER A 97 -3.08 -6.38 -17.00
C SER A 97 -1.57 -6.44 -17.16
N ASP A 98 -1.09 -6.84 -18.34
CA ASP A 98 0.33 -6.88 -18.71
C ASP A 98 0.72 -5.75 -19.69
N ASP A 99 -0.17 -4.77 -19.88
CA ASP A 99 0.01 -3.64 -20.78
C ASP A 99 -0.22 -2.28 -20.09
N LEU A 100 0.13 -2.22 -18.81
CA LEU A 100 0.00 -1.02 -17.97
C LEU A 100 -1.46 -0.51 -17.86
N GLY A 101 -2.42 -1.41 -17.74
CA GLY A 101 -3.83 -1.09 -17.52
C GLY A 101 -4.64 -0.73 -18.76
N ARG A 102 -4.08 -0.92 -19.97
CA ARG A 102 -4.83 -0.66 -21.23
C ARG A 102 -5.88 -1.73 -21.47
N THR A 103 -5.49 -3.00 -21.34
CA THR A 103 -6.41 -4.14 -21.38
C THR A 103 -6.33 -4.96 -20.09
N TRP A 104 -7.44 -5.62 -19.76
CA TRP A 104 -7.57 -6.41 -18.53
C TRP A 104 -8.13 -7.78 -18.83
N SER A 105 -7.59 -8.78 -18.16
CA SER A 105 -8.02 -10.16 -18.23
C SER A 105 -8.61 -10.60 -16.89
N GLU A 106 -9.66 -11.39 -16.95
CA GLU A 106 -10.21 -12.11 -15.81
C GLU A 106 -9.91 -13.60 -16.00
N PRO A 107 -9.38 -14.31 -14.99
CA PRO A 107 -9.17 -15.75 -15.08
C PRO A 107 -10.49 -16.51 -15.36
N ALA A 108 -10.42 -17.58 -16.13
CA ALA A 108 -11.58 -18.41 -16.50
C ALA A 108 -12.30 -19.04 -15.29
N GLN A 109 -11.62 -19.14 -14.16
CA GLN A 109 -12.16 -19.51 -12.85
C GLN A 109 -11.83 -18.40 -11.86
N PRO A 110 -12.66 -18.14 -10.83
CA PRO A 110 -12.34 -17.13 -9.81
C PRO A 110 -10.95 -17.36 -9.24
N ALA A 111 -10.07 -16.36 -9.39
CA ALA A 111 -8.69 -16.44 -8.93
C ALA A 111 -8.60 -16.68 -7.42
N VAL A 112 -9.47 -16.03 -6.65
CA VAL A 112 -9.59 -16.18 -5.20
C VAL A 112 -10.94 -16.78 -4.88
N LYS A 113 -10.95 -17.94 -4.22
CA LYS A 113 -12.18 -18.63 -3.84
C LYS A 113 -11.99 -19.39 -2.53
N PHE A 114 -12.93 -19.24 -1.60
CA PHE A 114 -12.95 -20.04 -0.39
C PHE A 114 -13.25 -21.51 -0.74
N PRO A 115 -12.47 -22.48 -0.21
CA PRO A 115 -12.81 -23.90 -0.30
C PRO A 115 -14.18 -24.19 0.34
N MET A 116 -14.93 -25.12 -0.23
CA MET A 116 -16.30 -25.42 0.22
C MET A 116 -16.41 -25.85 1.68
N ASP A 117 -15.38 -26.51 2.18
CA ASP A 117 -15.29 -26.97 3.57
C ASP A 117 -15.14 -25.83 4.59
N THR A 118 -14.79 -24.62 4.17
CA THR A 118 -14.72 -23.46 5.04
C THR A 118 -16.09 -22.88 5.39
N GLY A 119 -17.10 -23.15 4.57
CA GLY A 119 -18.45 -22.56 4.68
C GLY A 119 -18.47 -21.03 4.44
N ALA A 120 -17.36 -20.42 4.02
CA ALA A 120 -17.23 -19.00 3.77
C ALA A 120 -17.36 -18.68 2.27
N SER A 121 -17.69 -17.43 1.98
CA SER A 121 -17.71 -16.86 0.62
C SER A 121 -16.86 -15.59 0.60
N LEU A 122 -16.16 -15.34 -0.50
CA LEU A 122 -15.41 -14.11 -0.69
C LEU A 122 -16.36 -12.91 -0.75
N GLU A 123 -16.13 -11.93 0.11
CA GLU A 123 -16.90 -10.68 0.13
C GLU A 123 -16.10 -9.54 -0.52
N ARG A 124 -14.75 -9.56 -0.36
CA ARG A 124 -13.87 -8.51 -0.86
C ARG A 124 -12.42 -8.95 -0.90
N VAL A 125 -11.64 -8.41 -1.84
CA VAL A 125 -10.18 -8.44 -1.82
C VAL A 125 -9.68 -7.11 -1.26
N TRP A 126 -9.00 -7.15 -0.11
CA TRP A 126 -8.49 -5.97 0.58
C TRP A 126 -7.06 -5.61 0.22
N GLN A 127 -6.25 -6.62 -0.12
CA GLN A 127 -4.83 -6.43 -0.42
C GLN A 127 -4.42 -7.37 -1.54
N LEU A 128 -3.62 -6.86 -2.47
CA LEU A 128 -2.82 -7.62 -3.41
C LEU A 128 -1.37 -7.20 -3.19
N HIS A 129 -0.49 -8.16 -2.86
CA HIS A 129 0.89 -7.86 -2.46
C HIS A 129 1.87 -8.77 -3.18
N PRO A 130 2.60 -8.27 -4.20
CA PRO A 130 3.73 -8.95 -4.80
C PRO A 130 4.85 -9.19 -3.79
N ALA A 131 5.31 -10.45 -3.62
CA ALA A 131 6.28 -10.82 -2.60
C ALA A 131 7.69 -10.34 -2.94
N ALA A 132 8.37 -9.66 -2.02
CA ALA A 132 9.65 -8.99 -2.28
C ALA A 132 10.77 -9.90 -2.82
N ALA A 133 10.84 -11.16 -2.36
CA ALA A 133 11.92 -12.10 -2.69
C ALA A 133 11.54 -13.18 -3.73
N GLU A 134 10.27 -13.29 -4.11
CA GLU A 134 9.74 -14.38 -4.96
C GLU A 134 8.98 -13.78 -6.15
N PRO A 135 9.58 -13.71 -7.37
CA PRO A 135 9.01 -12.97 -8.52
C PRO A 135 7.61 -13.41 -8.93
N ASP A 136 7.28 -14.71 -8.82
CA ASP A 136 5.99 -15.26 -9.23
C ASP A 136 4.96 -15.28 -8.10
N VAL A 137 5.39 -14.96 -6.86
CA VAL A 137 4.51 -15.02 -5.70
C VAL A 137 3.78 -13.70 -5.49
N VAL A 138 2.46 -13.80 -5.34
CA VAL A 138 1.57 -12.70 -4.94
C VAL A 138 0.68 -13.18 -3.80
N TYR A 139 0.51 -12.36 -2.78
CA TYR A 139 -0.45 -12.62 -1.71
C TYR A 139 -1.72 -11.81 -1.92
N ALA A 140 -2.87 -12.38 -1.52
CA ALA A 140 -4.13 -11.67 -1.42
C ALA A 140 -4.69 -11.75 -0.01
N GLY A 141 -5.03 -10.59 0.54
CA GLY A 141 -5.78 -10.47 1.78
C GLY A 141 -7.25 -10.21 1.50
N THR A 142 -8.14 -10.85 2.23
CA THR A 142 -9.58 -10.86 1.91
C THR A 142 -10.49 -10.48 3.08
N GLU A 143 -11.77 -10.35 2.77
CA GLU A 143 -12.89 -10.36 3.69
C GLU A 143 -13.84 -11.50 3.27
N PRO A 144 -14.24 -12.41 4.17
CA PRO A 144 -13.72 -12.59 5.54
C PRO A 144 -12.20 -12.69 5.59
N ALA A 145 -11.59 -12.29 6.74
CA ALA A 145 -10.13 -12.23 6.87
C ALA A 145 -9.47 -13.57 6.60
N ALA A 146 -8.79 -13.67 5.48
CA ALA A 146 -8.00 -14.81 5.08
C ALA A 146 -6.80 -14.34 4.25
N LEU A 147 -5.72 -15.12 4.28
CA LEU A 147 -4.56 -14.96 3.44
C LEU A 147 -4.58 -16.00 2.33
N TYR A 148 -4.36 -15.57 1.12
CA TYR A 148 -4.17 -16.42 -0.04
C TYR A 148 -2.79 -16.21 -0.63
N ARG A 149 -2.22 -17.24 -1.23
CA ARG A 149 -0.90 -17.19 -1.91
C ARG A 149 -1.05 -17.73 -3.34
N SER A 150 -0.54 -16.96 -4.28
CA SER A 150 -0.36 -17.29 -5.68
C SER A 150 1.10 -17.64 -5.94
N GLU A 151 1.37 -18.56 -6.87
CA GLU A 151 2.69 -18.91 -7.40
C GLU A 151 2.79 -18.70 -8.92
N ASP A 152 1.80 -18.02 -9.49
CA ASP A 152 1.63 -17.78 -10.93
C ASP A 152 1.34 -16.31 -11.25
N ARG A 153 1.93 -15.38 -10.47
CA ARG A 153 1.77 -13.94 -10.62
C ARG A 153 0.31 -13.46 -10.52
N GLY A 154 -0.52 -14.16 -9.70
CA GLY A 154 -1.89 -13.73 -9.41
C GLY A 154 -2.96 -14.31 -10.34
N GLU A 155 -2.64 -15.31 -11.17
CA GLU A 155 -3.63 -16.04 -11.99
C GLU A 155 -4.54 -16.92 -11.14
N SER A 156 -3.96 -17.58 -10.13
CA SER A 156 -4.70 -18.40 -9.18
C SER A 156 -4.14 -18.27 -7.76
N PHE A 157 -4.99 -18.46 -6.76
CA PHE A 157 -4.64 -18.31 -5.36
C PHE A 157 -5.09 -19.50 -4.53
N THR A 158 -4.23 -19.92 -3.61
CA THR A 158 -4.51 -20.99 -2.64
C THR A 158 -4.62 -20.41 -1.24
N LEU A 159 -5.64 -20.84 -0.48
CA LEU A 159 -5.87 -20.43 0.91
C LEU A 159 -4.71 -20.88 1.81
N VAL A 160 -4.12 -19.97 2.57
CA VAL A 160 -3.15 -20.26 3.64
C VAL A 160 -3.93 -20.80 4.85
N ARG A 161 -4.18 -22.11 4.87
CA ARG A 161 -5.05 -22.76 5.86
C ARG A 161 -4.61 -22.55 7.32
N PRO A 162 -3.30 -22.62 7.69
CA PRO A 162 -2.93 -22.46 9.10
C PRO A 162 -3.34 -21.10 9.71
N LEU A 163 -3.40 -20.04 8.92
CA LEU A 163 -3.93 -18.76 9.39
C LEU A 163 -5.47 -18.78 9.48
N TRP A 164 -6.14 -19.35 8.48
CA TRP A 164 -7.60 -19.50 8.48
C TRP A 164 -8.09 -20.37 9.64
N GLU A 165 -7.35 -21.41 9.99
CA GLU A 165 -7.65 -22.37 11.05
C GLU A 165 -6.98 -21.99 12.39
N HIS A 166 -6.47 -20.74 12.51
CA HIS A 166 -5.79 -20.30 13.73
C HIS A 166 -6.69 -20.47 14.96
N PRO A 167 -6.18 -20.94 16.10
CA PRO A 167 -6.99 -21.23 17.30
C PRO A 167 -7.80 -20.04 17.82
N THR A 168 -7.37 -18.82 17.56
CA THR A 168 -8.07 -17.61 17.97
C THR A 168 -9.11 -17.12 16.96
N ARG A 169 -9.16 -17.71 15.76
CA ARG A 169 -10.00 -17.25 14.63
C ARG A 169 -11.46 -17.02 15.02
N SER A 170 -12.04 -17.93 15.81
CA SER A 170 -13.43 -17.81 16.25
C SER A 170 -13.71 -16.64 17.21
N ARG A 171 -12.67 -15.97 17.68
CA ARG A 171 -12.75 -14.79 18.57
C ARG A 171 -12.46 -13.49 17.84
N TRP A 172 -12.13 -13.53 16.55
CA TRP A 172 -11.98 -12.32 15.75
C TRP A 172 -13.37 -11.75 15.49
N VAL A 173 -13.54 -10.48 15.81
CA VAL A 173 -14.83 -9.80 15.73
C VAL A 173 -14.72 -8.68 14.69
N PRO A 174 -15.62 -8.64 13.70
CA PRO A 174 -15.59 -7.55 12.73
C PRO A 174 -15.80 -6.19 13.40
N GLY A 175 -14.96 -5.24 13.03
CA GLY A 175 -15.17 -3.83 13.36
C GLY A 175 -16.18 -3.16 12.41
N GLY A 176 -16.40 -1.86 12.56
CA GLY A 176 -17.29 -1.08 11.70
C GLY A 176 -16.88 -1.05 10.22
N GLY A 177 -15.67 -1.47 9.88
CA GLY A 177 -15.14 -1.61 8.50
C GLY A 177 -15.11 -3.04 7.95
N GLY A 178 -15.68 -4.01 8.65
CA GLY A 178 -15.60 -5.44 8.31
C GLY A 178 -14.39 -6.15 8.91
N GLU A 179 -14.31 -7.45 8.73
CA GLU A 179 -13.19 -8.28 9.15
C GLU A 179 -12.27 -8.51 7.94
N GLY A 180 -11.43 -7.53 7.62
CA GLY A 180 -10.54 -7.57 6.47
C GLY A 180 -9.09 -7.86 6.85
N LEU A 181 -8.42 -8.77 6.12
CA LEU A 181 -6.97 -8.85 6.09
C LEU A 181 -6.46 -7.85 5.06
N HIS A 182 -6.03 -6.69 5.54
CA HIS A 182 -5.77 -5.52 4.71
C HIS A 182 -4.28 -5.16 4.56
N THR A 183 -3.38 -5.87 5.26
CA THR A 183 -1.94 -5.67 5.12
C THR A 183 -1.23 -7.00 5.03
N VAL A 184 -0.36 -7.13 4.05
CA VAL A 184 0.61 -8.22 3.92
C VAL A 184 1.97 -7.58 3.71
N LEU A 185 2.97 -7.98 4.51
CA LEU A 185 4.37 -7.58 4.36
C LEU A 185 5.23 -8.84 4.28
N THR A 186 5.98 -8.98 3.21
CA THR A 186 6.98 -10.02 3.02
C THR A 186 8.38 -9.49 3.33
N ASP A 187 9.29 -10.34 3.75
CA ASP A 187 10.67 -9.96 4.02
C ASP A 187 11.57 -10.35 2.83
N ALA A 188 12.30 -9.38 2.27
CA ALA A 188 13.21 -9.64 1.16
C ALA A 188 14.40 -10.54 1.54
N ARG A 189 14.72 -10.65 2.83
CA ARG A 189 15.83 -11.46 3.37
C ARG A 189 15.41 -12.93 3.61
N ASP A 190 14.15 -13.17 3.95
CA ASP A 190 13.60 -14.50 4.21
C ASP A 190 12.15 -14.58 3.70
N PRO A 191 11.90 -15.25 2.57
CA PRO A 191 10.56 -15.38 2.00
C PRO A 191 9.59 -16.15 2.90
N ARG A 192 10.08 -16.87 3.93
CA ARG A 192 9.25 -17.55 4.91
C ARG A 192 8.70 -16.61 5.98
N ALA A 193 9.27 -15.40 6.10
CA ALA A 193 8.81 -14.40 7.06
C ALA A 193 7.72 -13.53 6.43
N VAL A 194 6.49 -13.67 6.92
CA VAL A 194 5.34 -12.88 6.47
C VAL A 194 4.63 -12.29 7.68
N THR A 195 4.31 -11.01 7.59
CA THR A 195 3.51 -10.29 8.58
C THR A 195 2.19 -9.88 7.95
N VAL A 196 1.08 -10.10 8.64
CA VAL A 196 -0.24 -9.68 8.19
C VAL A 196 -0.94 -8.86 9.26
N ALA A 197 -1.82 -7.94 8.84
CA ALA A 197 -2.69 -7.22 9.76
C ALA A 197 -4.15 -7.39 9.37
N VAL A 198 -4.96 -7.67 10.38
CA VAL A 198 -6.40 -7.93 10.27
C VAL A 198 -7.16 -6.90 11.11
N SER A 199 -8.19 -6.30 10.51
CA SER A 199 -9.08 -5.39 11.23
C SER A 199 -9.67 -6.10 12.45
N THR A 200 -9.48 -5.50 13.64
CA THR A 200 -9.96 -5.99 14.93
C THR A 200 -9.45 -7.38 15.38
N ALA A 201 -8.42 -7.89 14.73
CA ALA A 201 -7.67 -9.06 15.23
C ALA A 201 -6.19 -8.72 15.52
N GLY A 202 -5.68 -7.63 14.94
CA GLY A 202 -4.31 -7.17 15.14
C GLY A 202 -3.34 -7.70 14.10
N VAL A 203 -2.06 -7.73 14.46
CA VAL A 203 -0.96 -8.23 13.65
C VAL A 203 -0.68 -9.68 13.96
N PHE A 204 -0.47 -10.48 12.93
CA PHE A 204 0.02 -11.87 13.03
C PHE A 204 1.27 -12.05 12.18
N ARG A 205 2.18 -12.91 12.64
CA ARG A 205 3.44 -13.16 11.97
C ARG A 205 3.73 -14.65 11.86
N THR A 206 4.32 -15.05 10.75
CA THR A 206 4.97 -16.35 10.52
C THR A 206 6.45 -16.16 10.23
N THR A 207 7.27 -17.16 10.55
CA THR A 207 8.69 -17.28 10.19
C THR A 207 9.01 -18.63 9.57
N ASP A 208 7.99 -19.43 9.27
CA ASP A 208 8.10 -20.79 8.73
C ASP A 208 7.37 -20.98 7.41
N GLY A 209 7.08 -19.90 6.69
CA GLY A 209 6.41 -19.95 5.39
C GLY A 209 4.89 -20.10 5.50
N GLY A 210 4.31 -19.77 6.66
CA GLY A 210 2.86 -19.84 6.88
C GLY A 210 2.36 -21.15 7.47
N GLU A 211 3.26 -22.03 7.92
CA GLU A 211 2.88 -23.29 8.61
C GLU A 211 2.33 -23.01 10.01
N SER A 212 2.85 -21.99 10.68
CA SER A 212 2.32 -21.49 11.96
C SER A 212 2.27 -19.97 12.00
N TRP A 213 1.36 -19.42 12.80
CA TRP A 213 1.15 -17.99 12.98
C TRP A 213 1.06 -17.63 14.46
N ALA A 214 1.62 -16.51 14.84
CA ALA A 214 1.54 -15.99 16.19
C ALA A 214 1.09 -14.53 16.20
N PRO A 215 0.26 -14.09 17.17
CA PRO A 215 -0.03 -12.69 17.40
C PRO A 215 1.25 -11.88 17.65
N SER A 216 1.30 -10.64 17.20
CA SER A 216 2.48 -9.78 17.22
C SER A 216 2.07 -8.34 17.58
N ASN A 217 1.46 -8.16 18.77
CA ASN A 217 0.76 -6.93 19.15
C ASN A 217 1.25 -6.31 20.48
N SER A 218 2.32 -6.83 21.09
CA SER A 218 2.81 -6.34 22.38
C SER A 218 3.12 -4.84 22.33
N GLY A 219 2.42 -4.05 23.16
CA GLY A 219 2.55 -2.60 23.23
C GLY A 219 1.55 -1.83 22.34
N VAL A 220 0.74 -2.50 21.50
CA VAL A 220 -0.33 -1.85 20.73
C VAL A 220 -1.62 -1.82 21.57
N SER A 221 -2.11 -0.63 21.87
CA SER A 221 -3.31 -0.45 22.69
C SER A 221 -4.59 -0.89 21.98
N ALA A 222 -5.49 -1.53 22.73
CA ALA A 222 -6.86 -1.84 22.36
C ALA A 222 -7.81 -1.27 23.42
N ALA A 223 -7.77 0.03 23.65
CA ALA A 223 -8.45 0.72 24.75
C ALA A 223 -10.00 0.54 24.77
N PHE A 224 -10.59 0.00 23.70
CA PHE A 224 -12.02 -0.34 23.64
C PHE A 224 -12.33 -1.72 24.22
N LEU A 225 -11.32 -2.55 24.48
CA LEU A 225 -11.49 -3.86 25.11
C LEU A 225 -11.39 -3.75 26.64
N PRO A 226 -11.96 -4.70 27.38
CA PRO A 226 -11.79 -4.74 28.85
C PRO A 226 -10.33 -4.87 29.28
N ASP A 227 -9.50 -5.58 28.51
CA ASP A 227 -8.06 -5.59 28.61
C ASP A 227 -7.50 -4.67 27.51
N PRO A 228 -6.82 -3.56 27.86
CA PRO A 228 -6.30 -2.63 26.85
C PRO A 228 -5.04 -3.15 26.14
N ASP A 229 -4.38 -4.19 26.67
CA ASP A 229 -3.15 -4.76 26.12
C ASP A 229 -3.30 -6.27 25.83
N PRO A 230 -4.32 -6.69 25.04
CA PRO A 230 -4.58 -8.09 24.79
C PRO A 230 -3.56 -8.68 23.81
N GLU A 231 -3.39 -9.99 23.84
CA GLU A 231 -2.54 -10.72 22.89
C GLU A 231 -2.96 -10.48 21.43
N PHE A 232 -4.26 -10.38 21.15
CA PHE A 232 -4.84 -10.06 19.84
C PHE A 232 -6.18 -9.32 20.02
N GLY A 233 -6.67 -8.68 18.94
CA GLY A 233 -7.92 -7.93 18.97
C GLY A 233 -7.73 -6.42 18.78
N GLN A 234 -6.48 -5.98 18.57
CA GLN A 234 -6.18 -4.59 18.25
C GLN A 234 -6.83 -4.18 16.93
N CYS A 235 -7.34 -2.95 16.87
CA CYS A 235 -7.93 -2.39 15.66
C CYS A 235 -6.83 -1.74 14.80
N VAL A 236 -6.02 -2.58 14.18
CA VAL A 236 -4.96 -2.14 13.29
C VAL A 236 -5.54 -1.68 11.96
N HIS A 237 -5.07 -0.57 11.44
CA HIS A 237 -5.54 -0.01 10.18
C HIS A 237 -4.56 -0.20 9.03
N LYS A 238 -3.24 -0.04 9.27
CA LYS A 238 -2.21 -0.29 8.27
C LYS A 238 -0.87 -0.52 8.92
N VAL A 239 -0.01 -1.30 8.27
CA VAL A 239 1.41 -1.47 8.65
C VAL A 239 2.27 -1.22 7.41
N ALA A 240 3.39 -0.53 7.59
CA ALA A 240 4.41 -0.29 6.57
C ALA A 240 5.79 -0.68 7.08
N ARG A 241 6.69 -1.10 6.16
CA ARG A 241 8.07 -1.48 6.48
C ARG A 241 9.02 -0.35 6.11
N ASP A 242 10.02 -0.10 6.96
CA ASP A 242 11.10 0.85 6.72
C ASP A 242 12.00 0.39 5.56
N ALA A 243 12.57 1.35 4.82
CA ALA A 243 13.38 1.07 3.65
C ALA A 243 14.77 0.51 3.99
N ASP A 244 15.43 1.06 5.04
CA ASP A 244 16.81 0.73 5.39
C ASP A 244 16.89 -0.32 6.50
N ASP A 245 15.88 -0.38 7.36
CA ASP A 245 15.80 -1.31 8.48
C ASP A 245 14.59 -2.25 8.30
N PRO A 246 14.79 -3.44 7.73
CA PRO A 246 13.69 -4.38 7.50
C PRO A 246 12.99 -4.88 8.77
N ASP A 247 13.60 -4.73 9.95
CA ASP A 247 12.99 -5.06 11.23
C ASP A 247 12.18 -3.89 11.79
N ARG A 248 12.34 -2.68 11.22
CA ARG A 248 11.52 -1.54 11.58
C ARG A 248 10.21 -1.53 10.82
N LEU A 249 9.13 -1.44 11.58
CA LEU A 249 7.77 -1.35 11.06
C LEU A 249 7.08 -0.13 11.67
N TYR A 250 6.21 0.51 10.88
CA TYR A 250 5.30 1.57 11.32
C TYR A 250 3.86 1.06 11.25
N LEU A 251 3.07 1.38 12.26
CA LEU A 251 1.70 0.90 12.35
C LEU A 251 0.76 2.05 12.72
N GLN A 252 -0.30 2.23 11.94
CA GLN A 252 -1.46 3.03 12.30
C GLN A 252 -2.50 2.13 12.95
N ASN A 253 -2.85 2.43 14.18
CA ASN A 253 -3.92 1.79 14.93
C ASN A 253 -5.08 2.76 15.17
N HIS A 254 -6.19 2.27 15.68
CA HIS A 254 -7.31 3.11 16.09
C HIS A 254 -6.92 4.13 17.19
N TRP A 255 -6.05 3.71 18.12
CA TRP A 255 -5.49 4.55 19.17
C TRP A 255 -3.98 4.65 19.05
N GLY A 256 -3.49 5.43 18.13
CA GLY A 256 -2.07 5.74 18.06
C GLY A 256 -1.39 5.36 16.76
N VAL A 257 -0.19 5.89 16.63
CA VAL A 257 0.80 5.51 15.62
C VAL A 257 1.96 4.85 16.35
N TYR A 258 2.37 3.68 15.89
CA TYR A 258 3.37 2.86 16.58
C TYR A 258 4.54 2.54 15.68
N ARG A 259 5.69 2.28 16.31
CA ARG A 259 6.89 1.74 15.68
C ARG A 259 7.33 0.48 16.38
N SER A 260 7.77 -0.49 15.61
CA SER A 260 8.56 -1.63 16.06
C SER A 260 9.95 -1.56 15.46
N ASP A 261 10.99 -1.96 16.19
CA ASP A 261 12.37 -2.10 15.72
C ASP A 261 12.83 -3.58 15.80
N ASP A 262 11.90 -4.52 15.97
CA ASP A 262 12.15 -5.97 16.12
C ASP A 262 11.16 -6.83 15.33
N ALA A 263 10.83 -6.37 14.11
CA ALA A 263 9.93 -7.03 13.16
C ALA A 263 8.51 -7.28 13.72
N GLY A 264 8.04 -6.41 14.61
CA GLY A 264 6.70 -6.45 15.18
C GLY A 264 6.59 -7.16 16.52
N ALA A 265 7.69 -7.66 17.10
CA ALA A 265 7.61 -8.33 18.40
C ALA A 265 7.16 -7.37 19.51
N HIS A 266 7.65 -6.13 19.50
CA HIS A 266 7.23 -5.06 20.40
C HIS A 266 6.96 -3.77 19.65
N TRP A 267 5.97 -3.01 20.13
CA TRP A 267 5.57 -1.75 19.56
C TRP A 267 5.64 -0.61 20.57
N THR A 268 6.11 0.54 20.12
CA THR A 268 6.20 1.77 20.91
C THR A 268 5.34 2.84 20.25
N ASP A 269 4.52 3.54 21.02
CA ASP A 269 3.76 4.69 20.56
C ASP A 269 4.72 5.82 20.13
N ILE A 270 4.50 6.35 18.93
CA ILE A 270 5.26 7.45 18.33
C ILE A 270 4.34 8.60 17.88
N GLY A 271 3.12 8.67 18.41
CA GLY A 271 2.12 9.67 18.02
C GLY A 271 2.33 11.06 18.63
N GLU A 272 3.34 11.25 19.51
CA GLU A 272 3.63 12.55 20.10
C GLU A 272 3.96 13.59 19.02
N GLY A 273 3.32 14.77 19.10
CA GLY A 273 3.49 15.85 18.11
C GLY A 273 2.51 15.82 16.94
N LEU A 274 1.72 14.75 16.77
CA LEU A 274 0.61 14.72 15.81
C LEU A 274 -0.62 15.47 16.37
N PRO A 275 -1.42 16.13 15.50
CA PRO A 275 -2.63 16.85 15.93
C PRO A 275 -3.77 15.90 16.35
N ALA A 276 -3.72 14.67 15.90
CA ALA A 276 -4.59 13.57 16.26
C ALA A 276 -3.83 12.25 16.06
N THR A 277 -4.13 11.23 16.84
CA THR A 277 -3.46 9.93 16.75
C THR A 277 -4.28 8.88 16.01
N PHE A 278 -5.56 9.16 15.75
CA PHE A 278 -6.40 8.34 14.91
C PHE A 278 -6.10 8.63 13.43
N GLY A 279 -6.14 7.60 12.61
CA GLY A 279 -5.97 7.64 11.17
C GLY A 279 -6.15 6.26 10.56
N PHE A 280 -6.06 6.16 9.25
CA PHE A 280 -6.16 4.88 8.56
C PHE A 280 -4.86 4.49 7.86
N ALA A 281 -4.15 5.46 7.30
CA ALA A 281 -3.03 5.22 6.41
C ALA A 281 -1.69 5.44 7.09
N VAL A 282 -0.72 4.60 6.77
CA VAL A 282 0.71 4.81 6.97
C VAL A 282 1.46 4.30 5.75
N ALA A 283 2.43 5.06 5.27
CA ALA A 283 3.34 4.66 4.20
C ALA A 283 4.79 4.96 4.62
N ALA A 284 5.73 4.11 4.24
CA ALA A 284 7.15 4.36 4.45
C ALA A 284 7.76 4.98 3.19
N HIS A 285 8.79 5.79 3.36
CA HIS A 285 9.59 6.29 2.25
C HIS A 285 10.37 5.13 1.61
N PRO A 286 10.43 5.02 0.27
CA PRO A 286 11.01 3.86 -0.39
C PRO A 286 12.54 3.77 -0.27
N HIS A 287 13.23 4.91 -0.03
CA HIS A 287 14.70 5.00 -0.07
C HIS A 287 15.33 5.58 1.19
N ARG A 288 14.56 6.13 2.14
CA ARG A 288 15.10 6.77 3.35
C ARG A 288 14.59 6.08 4.60
N GLY A 289 15.46 5.35 5.26
CA GLY A 289 15.15 4.76 6.56
C GLY A 289 14.80 5.82 7.62
N GLY A 290 13.93 5.45 8.53
CA GLY A 290 13.41 6.37 9.53
C GLY A 290 12.34 7.33 9.02
N THR A 291 11.99 7.29 7.73
CA THR A 291 11.03 8.22 7.13
C THR A 291 9.69 7.52 6.83
N ALA A 292 8.61 8.06 7.37
CA ALA A 292 7.27 7.56 7.14
C ALA A 292 6.24 8.70 7.09
N TYR A 293 5.08 8.41 6.51
CA TYR A 293 3.98 9.35 6.29
C TYR A 293 2.70 8.82 6.90
N VAL A 294 1.94 9.71 7.55
CA VAL A 294 0.60 9.44 8.08
C VAL A 294 -0.37 10.55 7.70
N PHE A 295 -1.66 10.25 7.73
CA PHE A 295 -2.73 11.22 7.54
C PHE A 295 -3.65 11.22 8.76
N PRO A 296 -3.34 12.03 9.80
CA PRO A 296 -4.11 12.09 11.02
C PRO A 296 -5.49 12.71 10.79
N ILE A 297 -6.50 12.12 11.40
CA ILE A 297 -7.87 12.63 11.40
C ILE A 297 -8.43 12.58 12.82
N ASN A 298 -9.46 13.37 13.06
CA ASN A 298 -10.17 13.31 14.33
C ASN A 298 -10.78 11.92 14.57
N ALA A 299 -11.08 11.61 15.83
CA ALA A 299 -11.59 10.30 16.23
C ALA A 299 -12.84 9.87 15.45
N ASP A 300 -13.20 8.62 15.67
CA ASP A 300 -14.18 7.82 14.91
C ASP A 300 -15.56 8.42 14.67
N SER A 301 -15.99 9.44 15.42
CA SER A 301 -17.28 10.09 15.15
C SER A 301 -17.24 11.02 13.93
N ASP A 302 -16.17 11.78 13.76
CA ASP A 302 -16.06 12.82 12.74
C ASP A 302 -15.27 12.38 11.51
N ARG A 303 -14.17 11.67 11.71
CA ARG A 303 -13.26 11.14 10.66
C ARG A 303 -12.82 12.19 9.64
N VAL A 304 -12.59 13.40 10.11
CA VAL A 304 -12.13 14.52 9.30
C VAL A 304 -10.74 14.98 9.74
N PRO A 305 -9.93 15.59 8.87
CA PRO A 305 -8.65 16.14 9.25
C PRO A 305 -8.74 17.14 10.41
N ALA A 306 -7.78 17.10 11.30
CA ALA A 306 -7.71 18.03 12.42
C ALA A 306 -7.68 19.49 11.91
N ASP A 307 -8.44 20.38 12.57
CA ASP A 307 -8.61 21.78 12.19
C ASP A 307 -9.25 21.98 10.80
N HIS A 308 -9.83 20.95 10.19
CA HIS A 308 -10.33 20.92 8.81
C HIS A 308 -9.28 21.34 7.78
N ARG A 309 -8.00 20.98 8.03
CA ARG A 309 -6.86 21.25 7.15
C ARG A 309 -6.31 19.98 6.55
N CYS A 310 -6.12 19.96 5.24
CA CYS A 310 -5.50 18.85 4.56
C CYS A 310 -3.98 18.87 4.81
N ARG A 311 -3.48 17.89 5.57
CA ARG A 311 -2.05 17.79 5.90
C ARG A 311 -1.64 16.32 5.97
N VAL A 312 -0.63 15.98 5.21
CA VAL A 312 0.15 14.76 5.45
C VAL A 312 1.19 15.08 6.51
N PHE A 313 1.52 14.14 7.38
CA PHE A 313 2.61 14.31 8.35
C PHE A 313 3.73 13.35 8.03
N ARG A 314 4.96 13.86 7.98
CA ARG A 314 6.18 13.09 7.74
C ARG A 314 7.00 13.03 9.03
N THR A 315 7.50 11.83 9.39
CA THR A 315 8.62 11.70 10.31
C THR A 315 9.89 11.48 9.51
N PRO A 316 10.99 12.22 9.76
CA PRO A 316 12.30 11.95 9.15
C PRO A 316 13.22 11.13 10.07
N ASP A 317 12.78 10.79 11.29
CA ASP A 317 13.62 10.30 12.39
C ASP A 317 12.97 9.15 13.18
N ALA A 318 12.21 8.31 12.47
CA ALA A 318 11.54 7.13 13.00
C ALA A 318 10.52 7.44 14.12
N GLY A 319 9.78 8.54 13.97
CA GLY A 319 8.69 8.92 14.87
C GLY A 319 9.13 9.69 16.11
N LYS A 320 10.35 10.22 16.15
CA LYS A 320 10.77 11.12 17.25
C LYS A 320 10.22 12.54 17.04
N SER A 321 9.96 12.92 15.80
CA SER A 321 9.32 14.17 15.44
C SER A 321 8.41 13.98 14.23
N TRP A 322 7.42 14.90 14.08
CA TRP A 322 6.49 14.93 12.97
C TRP A 322 6.39 16.34 12.39
N GLU A 323 6.50 16.46 11.09
CA GLU A 323 6.38 17.72 10.35
C GLU A 323 5.14 17.71 9.44
N PRO A 324 4.32 18.77 9.45
CA PRO A 324 3.16 18.89 8.57
C PRO A 324 3.60 19.28 7.15
N LEU A 325 3.15 18.51 6.17
CA LEU A 325 3.32 18.75 4.75
C LEU A 325 1.99 19.28 4.20
N SER A 326 1.95 20.54 3.76
CA SER A 326 0.70 21.19 3.38
C SER A 326 0.79 22.15 2.18
N GLN A 327 1.99 22.41 1.67
CA GLN A 327 2.16 23.34 0.56
C GLN A 327 1.48 22.83 -0.71
N GLY A 328 0.43 23.51 -1.16
CA GLY A 328 -0.41 23.10 -2.29
C GLY A 328 -1.65 22.30 -1.91
N LEU A 329 -1.81 21.91 -0.63
CA LEU A 329 -3.02 21.26 -0.12
C LEU A 329 -4.06 22.27 0.41
N PRO A 330 -5.37 21.95 0.35
CA PRO A 330 -6.43 22.79 0.91
C PRO A 330 -6.25 23.01 2.43
N GLN A 331 -6.26 24.25 2.89
CA GLN A 331 -6.03 24.58 4.30
C GLN A 331 -7.28 25.10 5.02
N ASP A 332 -8.40 25.20 4.33
CA ASP A 332 -9.67 25.64 4.91
C ASP A 332 -10.78 24.70 4.45
N ASP A 333 -11.71 24.41 5.35
CA ASP A 333 -12.95 23.65 5.11
C ASP A 333 -12.73 22.28 4.42
N HIS A 334 -11.63 21.58 4.73
CA HIS A 334 -11.35 20.27 4.17
C HIS A 334 -11.88 19.15 5.07
N TYR A 335 -12.75 18.30 4.52
CA TYR A 335 -13.44 17.21 5.23
C TYR A 335 -13.13 15.82 4.63
N GLY A 336 -12.10 15.72 3.80
CA GLY A 336 -11.75 14.49 3.09
C GLY A 336 -11.05 13.47 3.99
N THR A 337 -11.63 12.28 4.13
CA THR A 337 -11.02 11.14 4.83
C THR A 337 -10.12 10.35 3.90
N VAL A 338 -8.85 10.13 4.27
CA VAL A 338 -7.93 9.23 3.58
C VAL A 338 -8.03 7.84 4.21
N LEU A 339 -8.35 6.82 3.38
CA LEU A 339 -8.49 5.43 3.84
C LEU A 339 -7.12 4.73 3.90
N ARG A 340 -7.09 3.53 4.50
CA ARG A 340 -5.85 2.75 4.81
C ARG A 340 -4.95 2.47 3.61
N ASP A 341 -5.53 2.23 2.43
CA ASP A 341 -4.83 1.95 1.19
C ASP A 341 -4.82 3.14 0.21
N ALA A 342 -5.28 4.31 0.66
CA ALA A 342 -5.38 5.51 -0.15
C ALA A 342 -4.22 6.51 0.07
N LEU A 343 -3.10 6.06 0.64
CA LEU A 343 -1.82 6.77 0.73
C LEU A 343 -0.71 5.80 0.31
N CYS A 344 0.16 6.21 -0.59
CA CYS A 344 1.32 5.42 -1.02
C CYS A 344 2.48 6.32 -1.45
N THR A 345 3.65 5.69 -1.65
CA THR A 345 4.83 6.26 -2.30
C THR A 345 5.13 5.48 -3.59
N ASP A 346 5.86 6.09 -4.53
CA ASP A 346 6.54 5.38 -5.61
C ASP A 346 8.04 5.26 -5.31
N ASP A 347 8.79 4.65 -6.21
CA ASP A 347 10.22 4.39 -6.11
C ASP A 347 11.10 5.38 -6.90
N ALA A 348 10.58 6.56 -7.25
CA ALA A 348 11.35 7.64 -7.86
C ALA A 348 12.33 8.28 -6.85
N GLU A 349 13.28 9.05 -7.35
CA GLU A 349 14.20 9.87 -6.54
C GLU A 349 14.23 11.32 -7.08
N PRO A 350 13.67 12.29 -6.37
CA PRO A 350 12.92 12.21 -5.11
C PRO A 350 11.65 11.34 -5.22
N ALA A 351 11.22 10.75 -4.09
CA ALA A 351 10.07 9.87 -4.09
C ALA A 351 8.77 10.63 -4.34
N GLY A 352 7.90 10.06 -5.17
CA GLY A 352 6.53 10.49 -5.26
C GLY A 352 5.72 10.06 -4.04
N VAL A 353 4.84 10.94 -3.55
CA VAL A 353 3.88 10.64 -2.49
C VAL A 353 2.48 10.96 -2.99
N TYR A 354 1.56 10.02 -2.82
CA TYR A 354 0.22 10.09 -3.41
C TYR A 354 -0.84 9.77 -2.39
N PHE A 355 -1.93 10.53 -2.38
CA PHE A 355 -3.11 10.12 -1.64
C PHE A 355 -4.41 10.50 -2.34
N GLY A 356 -5.46 9.77 -2.01
CA GLY A 356 -6.81 10.10 -2.40
C GLY A 356 -7.77 10.06 -1.21
N ASN A 357 -8.87 10.78 -1.27
CA ASN A 357 -9.83 10.86 -0.20
C ASN A 357 -11.24 10.44 -0.63
N ARG A 358 -12.12 10.30 0.34
CA ARG A 358 -13.52 9.92 0.11
C ARG A 358 -14.35 10.98 -0.59
N ASN A 359 -13.86 12.21 -0.71
CA ASN A 359 -14.51 13.27 -1.49
C ASN A 359 -14.17 13.17 -2.99
N GLY A 360 -13.36 12.19 -3.40
CA GLY A 360 -12.98 11.98 -4.78
C GLY A 360 -11.86 12.90 -5.26
N GLU A 361 -11.06 13.42 -4.35
CA GLU A 361 -9.88 14.19 -4.67
C GLU A 361 -8.64 13.29 -4.62
N VAL A 362 -7.70 13.54 -5.54
CA VAL A 362 -6.39 12.86 -5.59
C VAL A 362 -5.30 13.91 -5.65
N PHE A 363 -4.30 13.76 -4.80
CA PHE A 363 -3.15 14.64 -4.70
C PHE A 363 -1.85 13.86 -4.91
N ALA A 364 -0.86 14.53 -5.50
CA ALA A 364 0.47 14.01 -5.72
C ALA A 364 1.53 15.02 -5.29
N SER A 365 2.64 14.50 -4.80
CA SER A 365 3.90 15.19 -4.63
C SER A 365 4.96 14.46 -5.43
N ALA A 366 5.94 15.17 -5.97
CA ALA A 366 7.09 14.60 -6.68
C ALA A 366 8.42 14.95 -6.00
N ASP A 367 8.36 15.40 -4.75
CA ASP A 367 9.48 15.93 -3.98
C ASP A 367 9.37 15.51 -2.49
N ASP A 368 9.16 14.20 -2.26
CA ASP A 368 9.07 13.61 -0.91
C ASP A 368 7.94 14.17 -0.03
N GLY A 369 6.94 14.83 -0.62
CA GLY A 369 5.82 15.44 0.07
C GLY A 369 5.98 16.94 0.37
N ASP A 370 7.06 17.58 -0.07
CA ASP A 370 7.32 19.00 0.23
C ASP A 370 6.31 19.92 -0.47
N THR A 371 5.95 19.61 -1.73
CA THR A 371 4.90 20.34 -2.46
C THR A 371 3.89 19.39 -3.09
N TRP A 372 2.64 19.84 -3.22
CA TRP A 372 1.52 19.04 -3.68
C TRP A 372 0.77 19.68 -4.82
N GLU A 373 0.32 18.87 -5.75
CA GLU A 373 -0.64 19.22 -6.80
C GLU A 373 -1.89 18.37 -6.73
N GLN A 374 -3.05 18.94 -7.03
CA GLN A 374 -4.30 18.21 -7.16
C GLN A 374 -4.40 17.62 -8.57
N LEU A 375 -4.41 16.30 -8.66
CA LEU A 375 -4.48 15.58 -9.94
C LEU A 375 -5.91 15.39 -10.44
N ALA A 376 -6.83 15.16 -9.51
CA ALA A 376 -8.24 14.92 -9.83
C ALA A 376 -9.13 15.44 -8.71
N SER A 377 -10.36 15.79 -9.08
CA SER A 377 -11.46 16.13 -8.18
C SER A 377 -12.75 15.49 -8.67
N HIS A 378 -13.71 15.30 -7.79
CA HIS A 378 -15.03 14.75 -8.10
C HIS A 378 -15.01 13.30 -8.65
N LEU A 379 -13.94 12.53 -8.42
CA LEU A 379 -13.98 11.08 -8.60
C LEU A 379 -14.96 10.47 -7.59
N PRO A 380 -15.41 9.22 -7.78
CA PRO A 380 -16.07 8.49 -6.70
C PRO A 380 -15.14 8.33 -5.49
N ASP A 381 -15.69 7.97 -4.30
CA ASP A 381 -14.88 7.70 -3.10
C ASP A 381 -13.60 6.95 -3.46
N VAL A 382 -12.42 7.52 -3.18
CA VAL A 382 -11.15 6.83 -3.39
C VAL A 382 -10.94 5.81 -2.26
N LEU A 383 -10.71 4.56 -2.65
CA LEU A 383 -10.57 3.41 -1.76
C LEU A 383 -9.13 2.97 -1.60
N CYS A 384 -8.36 3.02 -2.70
CA CYS A 384 -6.93 2.72 -2.71
C CYS A 384 -6.18 3.53 -3.79
N VAL A 385 -4.89 3.73 -3.55
CA VAL A 385 -3.97 4.39 -4.49
C VAL A 385 -2.67 3.60 -4.52
N ARG A 386 -2.13 3.35 -5.72
CA ARG A 386 -0.79 2.78 -5.93
C ARG A 386 -0.08 3.51 -7.04
N ALA A 387 1.20 3.76 -6.85
CA ALA A 387 2.06 4.37 -7.86
C ALA A 387 3.35 3.56 -8.01
N ALA A 388 3.93 3.59 -9.20
CA ALA A 388 5.24 3.00 -9.48
C ALA A 388 5.89 3.68 -10.68
N VAL A 389 7.21 3.71 -10.70
CA VAL A 389 7.99 4.05 -11.88
C VAL A 389 7.96 2.86 -12.84
N VAL A 390 7.59 3.11 -14.10
CA VAL A 390 7.51 2.11 -15.16
C VAL A 390 8.22 2.61 -16.42
N GLY A 391 9.02 1.74 -17.07
CA GLY A 391 9.73 2.10 -18.30
C GLY A 391 11.20 1.79 -18.30
#